data_91989e7ed60ffed735977afd90588708
#
_entry.id   91989e7ed60ffed735977afd90588708
#
_cell.length_a   1.000
_cell.length_b   1.000
_cell.length_c   1.000
_cell.angle_alpha   90.00
_cell.angle_beta   90.00
_cell.angle_gamma   90.00
#
_symmetry.space_group_name_H-M   'P 1'
#
loop_
_entity.id
_entity.type
_entity.pdbx_description
1 polymer ?
#
loop_
_entity_poly.entity_id
_entity_poly.type
_entity_poly.pdbx_seq_one_letter_code
_entity_poly.pdbx_strand_id
1 'polypeptide(L)'
;MFKNFRNWLGKNRHFLFSRYTKDSQETQEPERTLIQLPSDIRQKLVERIENLPINPHDSQAIAEKLDEVFDLWRDNPDSNNSLVILSSPVTGVSRILTETLEDWAKQKQITIRLLPLKARPEIADTIESKLKHYLEEEFVREAAGDREGDGSPNPSPEIVVLPNLSWCFLRSFEGLTGIEYLQSRLCDGFPNRFWIVGAGQVGWEYLNSVTQLEAYCKDVLTLPELTTEQLRSWFEPIIDELNITFNDPEIDRQILQNDKDNQTHYFETLSDVSNGVSTVAIQAFLKSIHYEEANPELEADSAIIAKVPQLPDLPDLESADLYILYSLLLHGDLTISALAESLGDDRAEVQARVQGLRHQGIIEQRKKVIKINPIHYPNVKRELANNNFVIDKD
;
A
#
# COMPACT_ATOMS: atom_id res chain seq x y z
N MET A 1 8.83 1.15 7.92
CA MET A 1 7.35 1.18 7.90
C MET A 1 6.75 0.16 8.88
N PHE A 2 7.18 -1.05 8.95
CA PHE A 2 6.65 -2.13 9.78
C PHE A 2 6.96 -2.09 11.30
N LYS A 3 8.03 -1.39 11.74
CA LYS A 3 8.30 -1.20 13.20
C LYS A 3 7.11 -0.66 14.01
N ASN A 4 6.15 -0.06 13.35
CA ASN A 4 4.97 0.56 13.98
C ASN A 4 3.72 -0.34 14.01
N PHE A 5 3.71 -1.44 13.24
CA PHE A 5 2.64 -2.44 13.29
C PHE A 5 2.57 -3.13 14.68
N ARG A 6 3.73 -3.33 15.31
CA ARG A 6 3.84 -3.81 16.70
C ARG A 6 3.03 -2.99 17.71
N ASN A 7 2.98 -1.67 17.54
CA ASN A 7 2.23 -0.78 18.43
C ASN A 7 0.72 -0.81 18.19
N TRP A 8 0.28 -1.14 16.96
CA TRP A 8 -1.13 -1.26 16.62
C TRP A 8 -1.76 -2.50 17.27
N LEU A 9 -1.13 -3.66 17.18
CA LEU A 9 -1.59 -4.89 17.81
C LEU A 9 -1.58 -4.80 19.36
N GLY A 10 -0.65 -4.04 19.95
CA GLY A 10 -0.53 -3.87 21.40
C GLY A 10 -1.54 -2.91 22.02
N LYS A 11 -2.06 -1.92 21.28
CA LYS A 11 -2.95 -0.87 21.82
C LYS A 11 -4.45 -1.12 21.62
N ASN A 12 -4.84 -1.98 20.68
CA ASN A 12 -6.27 -2.26 20.43
C ASN A 12 -6.81 -3.44 21.27
N ARG A 13 -6.31 -3.61 22.48
CA ARG A 13 -6.62 -4.71 23.38
C ARG A 13 -8.08 -4.79 23.86
N HIS A 14 -8.89 -3.76 23.69
CA HIS A 14 -10.20 -3.66 24.33
C HIS A 14 -11.43 -3.55 23.41
N PHE A 15 -11.27 -3.41 22.08
CA PHE A 15 -12.39 -3.03 21.23
C PHE A 15 -13.00 -4.13 20.35
N LEU A 16 -12.38 -5.32 20.27
CA LEU A 16 -12.79 -6.33 19.30
C LEU A 16 -13.71 -7.44 19.83
N PHE A 17 -14.11 -7.41 21.10
CA PHE A 17 -14.79 -8.57 21.70
C PHE A 17 -16.02 -8.29 22.58
N SER A 18 -16.83 -7.29 22.27
CA SER A 18 -18.13 -7.18 22.93
C SER A 18 -19.25 -6.91 21.94
N ARG A 19 -19.78 -7.97 21.37
CA ARG A 19 -21.18 -8.11 20.93
C ARG A 19 -21.33 -9.31 20.00
N TYR A 20 -21.50 -10.47 20.57
CA TYR A 20 -22.34 -11.52 20.02
C TYR A 20 -22.59 -12.54 21.13
N THR A 21 -23.67 -12.35 21.87
CA THR A 21 -24.37 -13.41 22.57
C THR A 21 -25.84 -13.01 22.60
N LYS A 22 -26.65 -13.71 21.82
CA LYS A 22 -27.97 -14.19 22.29
C LYS A 22 -28.63 -15.17 21.33
N ASP A 23 -28.84 -16.35 21.88
CA ASP A 23 -29.95 -17.30 21.73
C ASP A 23 -30.25 -17.95 20.37
N SER A 24 -29.86 -19.20 20.29
CA SER A 24 -30.77 -20.30 19.94
C SER A 24 -30.22 -21.60 20.52
N GLN A 25 -31.04 -22.26 21.32
CA GLN A 25 -30.81 -23.62 21.85
C GLN A 25 -30.98 -24.61 20.71
N GLU A 26 -29.89 -25.19 20.26
CA GLU A 26 -29.89 -26.49 19.56
C GLU A 26 -28.65 -27.26 20.04
N THR A 27 -28.84 -28.54 20.27
CA THR A 27 -27.93 -29.59 20.73
C THR A 27 -26.44 -29.26 20.62
N GLN A 28 -25.82 -28.95 21.76
CA GLN A 28 -24.40 -28.60 21.91
C GLN A 28 -23.52 -29.81 21.59
N GLU A 29 -22.94 -29.83 20.40
CA GLU A 29 -21.63 -30.41 20.21
C GLU A 29 -20.62 -29.52 20.98
N PRO A 30 -19.56 -30.09 21.60
CA PRO A 30 -18.58 -29.29 22.33
C PRO A 30 -17.96 -28.26 21.39
N GLU A 31 -18.27 -26.98 21.63
CA GLU A 31 -17.74 -25.87 20.84
C GLU A 31 -16.22 -25.81 21.00
N ARG A 32 -15.49 -25.85 19.88
CA ARG A 32 -14.05 -25.54 19.84
C ARG A 32 -13.86 -24.11 20.31
N THR A 33 -13.10 -23.93 21.39
CA THR A 33 -12.85 -22.58 21.94
C THR A 33 -11.73 -21.91 21.17
N LEU A 34 -12.07 -21.06 20.21
CA LEU A 34 -11.10 -20.26 19.50
C LEU A 34 -10.84 -18.96 20.25
N ILE A 35 -9.60 -18.79 20.66
CA ILE A 35 -9.12 -17.62 21.41
C ILE A 35 -8.11 -16.82 20.60
N GLN A 36 -7.74 -15.65 21.15
CA GLN A 36 -6.65 -14.86 20.57
C GLN A 36 -5.33 -15.61 20.66
N LEU A 37 -4.49 -15.44 19.65
CA LEU A 37 -3.13 -15.96 19.65
C LEU A 37 -2.37 -15.63 20.94
N PRO A 38 -1.71 -16.60 21.59
CA PRO A 38 -0.74 -16.36 22.64
C PRO A 38 0.29 -15.30 22.24
N SER A 39 0.80 -14.56 23.20
CA SER A 39 1.65 -13.38 22.94
C SER A 39 2.93 -13.70 22.18
N ASP A 40 3.52 -14.86 22.41
CA ASP A 40 4.73 -15.36 21.76
C ASP A 40 4.47 -15.76 20.29
N ILE A 41 3.39 -16.48 20.03
CA ILE A 41 2.96 -16.86 18.67
C ILE A 41 2.59 -15.61 17.88
N ARG A 42 1.83 -14.71 18.51
CA ARG A 42 1.49 -13.42 17.89
C ARG A 42 2.73 -12.60 17.54
N GLN A 43 3.72 -12.56 18.42
CA GLN A 43 4.96 -11.85 18.15
C GLN A 43 5.71 -12.49 16.99
N LYS A 44 5.80 -13.81 16.92
CA LYS A 44 6.41 -14.52 15.79
C LYS A 44 5.69 -14.23 14.48
N LEU A 45 4.36 -14.33 14.46
CA LEU A 45 3.56 -14.03 13.26
C LEU A 45 3.79 -12.60 12.78
N VAL A 46 3.75 -11.62 13.68
CA VAL A 46 4.01 -10.22 13.34
C VAL A 46 5.42 -10.03 12.81
N GLU A 47 6.43 -10.64 13.44
CA GLU A 47 7.82 -10.55 12.98
C GLU A 47 8.01 -11.17 11.60
N ARG A 48 7.34 -12.29 11.29
CA ARG A 48 7.38 -12.91 9.97
C ARG A 48 6.72 -12.06 8.92
N ILE A 49 5.57 -11.48 9.21
CA ILE A 49 4.90 -10.54 8.31
C ILE A 49 5.72 -9.26 8.09
N GLU A 50 6.37 -8.74 9.14
CA GLU A 50 7.26 -7.58 9.03
C GLU A 50 8.48 -7.85 8.13
N ASN A 51 8.98 -9.07 8.13
CA ASN A 51 10.10 -9.53 7.32
C ASN A 51 9.68 -10.19 6.00
N LEU A 52 8.38 -10.23 5.72
CA LEU A 52 7.90 -10.77 4.45
C LEU A 52 8.48 -9.94 3.29
N PRO A 53 9.15 -10.57 2.32
CA PRO A 53 9.66 -9.87 1.15
C PRO A 53 8.51 -9.18 0.41
N ILE A 54 8.86 -8.15 -0.39
CA ILE A 54 7.88 -7.62 -1.33
C ILE A 54 7.36 -8.76 -2.21
N ASN A 55 6.13 -8.61 -2.66
CA ASN A 55 5.54 -9.63 -3.52
C ASN A 55 6.38 -9.83 -4.79
N PRO A 56 6.82 -11.06 -5.08
CA PRO A 56 7.64 -11.32 -6.27
C PRO A 56 6.97 -10.92 -7.59
N HIS A 57 5.64 -11.02 -7.67
CA HIS A 57 4.89 -10.67 -8.88
C HIS A 57 4.88 -9.16 -9.15
N ASP A 58 4.80 -8.31 -8.11
CA ASP A 58 4.94 -6.87 -8.25
C ASP A 58 6.33 -6.52 -8.79
N SER A 59 7.38 -7.12 -8.21
CA SER A 59 8.77 -6.91 -8.65
C SER A 59 9.00 -7.37 -10.09
N GLN A 60 8.44 -8.52 -10.45
CA GLN A 60 8.55 -9.06 -11.81
C GLN A 60 7.84 -8.16 -12.82
N ALA A 61 6.60 -7.76 -12.55
CA ALA A 61 5.84 -6.87 -13.44
C ALA A 61 6.56 -5.53 -13.67
N ILE A 62 7.14 -4.95 -12.60
CA ILE A 62 7.93 -3.72 -12.72
C ILE A 62 9.18 -3.96 -13.56
N ALA A 63 9.94 -5.02 -13.30
CA ALA A 63 11.20 -5.30 -14.01
C ALA A 63 10.97 -5.56 -15.50
N GLU A 64 9.94 -6.35 -15.84
CA GLU A 64 9.58 -6.65 -17.23
C GLU A 64 9.16 -5.37 -18.00
N LYS A 65 8.28 -4.55 -17.40
CA LYS A 65 7.85 -3.29 -18.04
C LYS A 65 8.99 -2.28 -18.14
N LEU A 66 9.84 -2.23 -17.13
CA LEU A 66 11.00 -1.36 -17.14
C LEU A 66 12.00 -1.76 -18.23
N ASP A 67 12.28 -3.05 -18.42
CA ASP A 67 13.13 -3.55 -19.50
C ASP A 67 12.57 -3.15 -20.86
N GLU A 68 11.25 -3.33 -21.08
CA GLU A 68 10.60 -2.94 -22.33
C GLU A 68 10.79 -1.44 -22.63
N VAL A 69 10.40 -0.57 -21.70
CA VAL A 69 10.36 0.88 -21.93
C VAL A 69 11.77 1.48 -21.95
N PHE A 70 12.66 1.01 -21.07
CA PHE A 70 14.03 1.52 -20.97
C PHE A 70 14.87 1.13 -22.20
N ASP A 71 14.74 -0.09 -22.69
CA ASP A 71 15.43 -0.52 -23.92
C ASP A 71 14.96 0.26 -25.14
N LEU A 72 13.64 0.51 -25.28
CA LEU A 72 13.09 1.36 -26.34
C LEU A 72 13.64 2.80 -26.29
N TRP A 73 13.71 3.39 -25.09
CA TRP A 73 14.25 4.74 -24.92
C TRP A 73 15.75 4.78 -25.20
N ARG A 74 16.52 3.78 -24.76
CA ARG A 74 17.97 3.71 -25.00
C ARG A 74 18.29 3.63 -26.49
N ASP A 75 17.48 2.88 -27.25
CA ASP A 75 17.66 2.71 -28.69
C ASP A 75 17.14 3.94 -29.49
N ASN A 76 16.18 4.68 -28.93
CA ASN A 76 15.64 5.91 -29.52
C ASN A 76 15.37 6.96 -28.42
N PRO A 77 16.35 7.86 -28.13
CA PRO A 77 16.22 8.89 -27.09
C PRO A 77 15.07 9.90 -27.31
N ASP A 78 14.52 9.98 -28.53
CA ASP A 78 13.33 10.80 -28.82
C ASP A 78 12.00 10.10 -28.46
N SER A 79 12.08 8.82 -28.03
CA SER A 79 10.92 8.08 -27.53
C SER A 79 10.51 8.55 -26.13
N ASN A 80 9.47 7.94 -25.58
CA ASN A 80 9.05 8.23 -24.21
C ASN A 80 10.17 7.88 -23.21
N ASN A 81 10.49 8.83 -22.33
CA ASN A 81 11.57 8.74 -21.36
C ASN A 81 11.05 8.59 -19.91
N SER A 82 9.86 8.07 -19.73
CA SER A 82 9.24 7.96 -18.40
C SER A 82 8.39 6.71 -18.25
N LEU A 83 8.41 6.14 -17.04
CA LEU A 83 7.53 5.05 -16.61
C LEU A 83 6.89 5.41 -15.27
N VAL A 84 5.57 5.38 -15.22
CA VAL A 84 4.80 5.54 -13.97
C VAL A 84 4.37 4.18 -13.46
N ILE A 85 4.61 3.92 -12.18
CA ILE A 85 4.16 2.71 -11.50
C ILE A 85 3.04 3.06 -10.54
N LEU A 86 1.84 2.56 -10.83
CA LEU A 86 0.65 2.78 -10.03
C LEU A 86 0.41 1.60 -9.09
N SER A 87 0.12 1.91 -7.84
CA SER A 87 -0.31 0.93 -6.84
C SER A 87 -1.63 1.35 -6.18
N SER A 88 -2.28 0.41 -5.49
CA SER A 88 -3.37 0.76 -4.60
C SER A 88 -2.93 1.85 -3.59
N PRO A 89 -3.80 2.81 -3.25
CA PRO A 89 -3.45 3.91 -2.32
C PRO A 89 -2.98 3.45 -0.94
N VAL A 90 -3.39 2.27 -0.51
CA VAL A 90 -2.99 1.68 0.79
C VAL A 90 -1.71 0.86 0.69
N THR A 91 -1.18 0.65 -0.51
CA THR A 91 0.07 -0.07 -0.77
C THR A 91 1.25 0.91 -0.81
N GLY A 92 2.33 0.57 -0.15
CA GLY A 92 3.52 1.42 -0.09
C GLY A 92 4.37 1.33 -1.36
N VAL A 93 3.96 2.00 -2.45
CA VAL A 93 4.66 1.98 -3.75
C VAL A 93 6.15 2.30 -3.64
N SER A 94 6.53 3.23 -2.79
CA SER A 94 7.93 3.64 -2.60
C SER A 94 8.84 2.49 -2.14
N ARG A 95 8.34 1.59 -1.29
CA ARG A 95 9.09 0.41 -0.86
C ARG A 95 9.26 -0.58 -2.00
N ILE A 96 8.17 -0.91 -2.69
CA ILE A 96 8.18 -1.86 -3.81
C ILE A 96 9.14 -1.37 -4.88
N LEU A 97 9.04 -0.10 -5.29
CA LEU A 97 9.94 0.51 -6.26
C LEU A 97 11.40 0.45 -5.81
N THR A 98 11.72 0.90 -4.61
CA THR A 98 13.11 0.98 -4.16
C THR A 98 13.76 -0.40 -4.13
N GLU A 99 13.10 -1.41 -3.54
CA GLU A 99 13.65 -2.76 -3.44
C GLU A 99 13.79 -3.40 -4.85
N THR A 100 12.78 -3.25 -5.73
CA THR A 100 12.85 -3.80 -7.10
C THR A 100 13.94 -3.13 -7.94
N LEU A 101 14.04 -1.80 -7.87
CA LEU A 101 15.01 -1.04 -8.67
C LEU A 101 16.45 -1.25 -8.21
N GLU A 102 16.69 -1.46 -6.91
CA GLU A 102 18.03 -1.82 -6.42
C GLU A 102 18.53 -3.13 -7.05
N ASP A 103 17.68 -4.15 -7.13
CA ASP A 103 18.05 -5.44 -7.71
C ASP A 103 18.14 -5.36 -9.25
N TRP A 104 17.21 -4.68 -9.90
CA TRP A 104 17.24 -4.47 -11.35
C TRP A 104 18.49 -3.68 -11.79
N ALA A 105 18.84 -2.60 -11.11
CA ALA A 105 20.00 -1.78 -11.41
C ALA A 105 21.33 -2.54 -11.25
N LYS A 106 21.43 -3.38 -10.20
CA LYS A 106 22.59 -4.27 -10.00
C LYS A 106 22.75 -5.24 -11.16
N GLN A 107 21.65 -5.87 -11.61
CA GLN A 107 21.68 -6.82 -12.74
C GLN A 107 22.09 -6.15 -14.06
N LYS A 108 21.59 -4.95 -14.32
CA LYS A 108 21.89 -4.18 -15.55
C LYS A 108 23.19 -3.37 -15.47
N GLN A 109 23.83 -3.29 -14.31
CA GLN A 109 25.01 -2.45 -14.05
C GLN A 109 24.77 -0.96 -14.35
N ILE A 110 23.58 -0.48 -14.02
CA ILE A 110 23.12 0.90 -14.25
C ILE A 110 23.07 1.63 -12.91
N THR A 111 23.46 2.90 -12.91
CA THR A 111 23.32 3.77 -11.74
C THR A 111 21.94 4.42 -11.76
N ILE A 112 21.20 4.28 -10.67
CA ILE A 112 19.92 4.99 -10.48
C ILE A 112 20.06 6.07 -9.42
N ARG A 113 19.35 7.17 -9.64
CA ARG A 113 19.28 8.28 -8.73
C ARG A 113 17.90 8.32 -8.07
N LEU A 114 17.85 7.90 -6.82
CA LEU A 114 16.64 7.98 -6.01
C LEU A 114 16.54 9.38 -5.39
N LEU A 115 15.45 10.11 -5.69
CA LEU A 115 15.20 11.40 -5.04
C LEU A 115 15.04 11.21 -3.51
N PRO A 116 15.69 12.02 -2.67
CA PRO A 116 15.73 11.81 -1.22
C PRO A 116 14.43 12.26 -0.52
N LEU A 117 13.30 12.22 -1.23
CA LEU A 117 11.98 12.47 -0.69
C LEU A 117 11.52 11.26 0.12
N LYS A 118 11.30 11.48 1.43
CA LYS A 118 10.83 10.43 2.36
C LYS A 118 9.42 10.69 2.90
N ALA A 119 8.91 11.90 2.71
CA ALA A 119 7.60 12.34 3.15
C ALA A 119 7.23 13.65 2.43
N ARG A 120 5.94 13.97 2.42
CA ARG A 120 5.46 15.29 1.98
C ARG A 120 6.01 16.38 2.91
N PRO A 121 6.44 17.54 2.38
CA PRO A 121 6.71 18.72 3.18
C PRO A 121 5.53 19.10 4.08
N GLU A 122 5.81 19.60 5.28
CA GLU A 122 4.73 19.97 6.23
C GLU A 122 3.91 21.17 5.75
N ILE A 123 4.48 22.03 4.91
CA ILE A 123 3.86 23.25 4.37
C ILE A 123 3.79 23.11 2.86
N ALA A 124 2.58 23.23 2.29
CA ALA A 124 2.31 22.94 0.89
C ALA A 124 3.10 23.83 -0.08
N ASP A 125 3.21 25.12 0.21
CA ASP A 125 3.97 26.10 -0.61
C ASP A 125 5.48 25.80 -0.68
N THR A 126 6.03 24.98 0.22
CA THR A 126 7.43 24.56 0.21
C THR A 126 7.70 23.31 -0.65
N ILE A 127 6.66 22.68 -1.21
CA ILE A 127 6.82 21.44 -1.99
C ILE A 127 7.69 21.71 -3.23
N GLU A 128 7.35 22.74 -4.00
CA GLU A 128 8.09 23.12 -5.20
C GLU A 128 9.55 23.44 -4.89
N SER A 129 9.81 24.27 -3.87
CA SER A 129 11.18 24.67 -3.51
C SER A 129 12.05 23.48 -3.10
N LYS A 130 11.47 22.48 -2.41
CA LYS A 130 12.18 21.25 -2.07
C LYS A 130 12.44 20.37 -3.28
N LEU A 131 11.47 20.25 -4.21
CA LEU A 131 11.70 19.54 -5.46
C LEU A 131 12.81 20.20 -6.29
N LYS A 132 12.80 21.53 -6.41
CA LYS A 132 13.89 22.29 -7.04
C LYS A 132 15.23 21.98 -6.41
N HIS A 133 15.32 22.10 -5.09
CA HIS A 133 16.54 21.80 -4.35
C HIS A 133 17.09 20.40 -4.66
N TYR A 134 16.24 19.36 -4.63
CA TYR A 134 16.67 17.99 -4.90
C TYR A 134 17.01 17.73 -6.37
N LEU A 135 16.39 18.42 -7.29
CA LEU A 135 16.65 18.24 -8.72
C LEU A 135 17.78 19.13 -9.24
N GLU A 136 18.00 20.33 -8.68
CA GLU A 136 18.95 21.32 -9.15
C GLU A 136 20.32 21.30 -8.43
N GLU A 137 20.39 20.95 -7.15
CA GLU A 137 21.70 20.94 -6.43
C GLU A 137 22.73 20.00 -7.05
N GLU A 138 22.29 18.94 -7.71
CA GLU A 138 23.21 18.04 -8.41
C GLU A 138 23.60 18.51 -9.81
N PHE A 139 22.80 19.37 -10.45
CA PHE A 139 23.23 20.04 -11.68
C PHE A 139 24.49 20.90 -11.45
N VAL A 140 24.56 21.53 -10.29
CA VAL A 140 25.73 22.34 -9.93
C VAL A 140 26.95 21.46 -9.69
N ARG A 141 26.81 20.27 -9.14
CA ARG A 141 27.93 19.32 -8.95
C ARG A 141 28.40 18.72 -10.28
N GLU A 142 27.50 18.37 -11.18
CA GLU A 142 27.84 17.86 -12.52
C GLU A 142 28.49 18.95 -13.39
N ALA A 143 27.97 20.18 -13.36
CA ALA A 143 28.54 21.32 -14.07
C ALA A 143 29.88 21.80 -13.46
N ALA A 144 30.12 21.51 -12.18
CA ALA A 144 31.37 21.88 -11.49
C ALA A 144 32.56 20.93 -11.72
N GLY A 145 32.34 19.82 -12.47
CA GLY A 145 33.48 19.04 -12.99
C GLY A 145 34.04 17.99 -12.07
N ASP A 146 33.30 17.50 -11.05
CA ASP A 146 33.77 16.40 -10.18
C ASP A 146 33.69 15.00 -10.86
N ARG A 147 33.46 14.95 -12.18
CA ARG A 147 33.76 13.75 -12.97
C ARG A 147 35.21 13.82 -13.44
N GLU A 148 36.10 13.12 -12.79
CA GLU A 148 37.40 12.74 -13.38
C GLU A 148 37.09 11.99 -14.69
N GLY A 149 37.36 12.70 -15.80
CA GLY A 149 36.81 12.42 -17.10
C GLY A 149 37.34 11.14 -17.72
N ASP A 150 36.44 10.35 -18.18
CA ASP A 150 36.58 9.69 -19.47
C ASP A 150 35.99 10.65 -20.50
N GLY A 151 36.81 11.14 -21.44
CA GLY A 151 36.44 12.11 -22.48
C GLY A 151 35.43 11.59 -23.49
N SER A 152 34.40 10.88 -23.06
CA SER A 152 33.29 10.39 -23.86
C SER A 152 32.34 11.54 -24.20
N PRO A 153 32.06 11.82 -25.47
CA PRO A 153 31.20 12.90 -25.90
C PRO A 153 29.71 12.69 -25.60
N ASN A 154 29.30 11.53 -25.12
CA ASN A 154 27.92 11.25 -24.71
C ASN A 154 27.84 11.02 -23.20
N PRO A 155 27.10 11.87 -22.47
CA PRO A 155 26.83 11.60 -21.07
C PRO A 155 26.09 10.26 -20.92
N SER A 156 26.53 9.45 -19.95
CA SER A 156 25.86 8.18 -19.64
C SER A 156 24.38 8.41 -19.28
N PRO A 157 23.46 7.50 -19.65
CA PRO A 157 22.06 7.63 -19.32
C PRO A 157 21.86 7.74 -17.81
N GLU A 158 21.06 8.71 -17.38
CA GLU A 158 20.69 8.94 -15.98
C GLU A 158 19.27 8.45 -15.74
N ILE A 159 19.07 7.60 -14.75
CA ILE A 159 17.73 7.20 -14.30
C ILE A 159 17.38 7.94 -13.03
N VAL A 160 16.33 8.76 -13.08
CA VAL A 160 15.82 9.51 -11.93
C VAL A 160 14.56 8.86 -11.40
N VAL A 161 14.56 8.52 -10.11
CA VAL A 161 13.44 7.85 -9.46
C VAL A 161 12.76 8.79 -8.48
N LEU A 162 11.48 9.08 -8.72
CA LEU A 162 10.57 9.72 -7.79
C LEU A 162 9.77 8.62 -7.06
N PRO A 163 10.09 8.28 -5.82
CA PRO A 163 9.56 7.07 -5.19
C PRO A 163 8.07 7.16 -4.85
N ASN A 164 7.53 8.36 -4.69
CA ASN A 164 6.11 8.57 -4.42
C ASN A 164 5.65 9.97 -4.81
N LEU A 165 4.86 10.05 -5.87
CA LEU A 165 4.30 11.29 -6.40
C LEU A 165 3.40 12.01 -5.38
N SER A 166 2.74 11.28 -4.47
CA SER A 166 1.89 11.86 -3.44
C SER A 166 2.63 12.82 -2.50
N TRP A 167 3.96 12.75 -2.43
CA TRP A 167 4.75 13.69 -1.64
C TRP A 167 5.02 15.02 -2.35
N CYS A 168 4.69 15.11 -3.65
CA CYS A 168 4.96 16.25 -4.50
C CYS A 168 3.76 17.18 -4.67
N PHE A 169 2.63 16.87 -4.02
CA PHE A 169 1.44 17.71 -4.08
C PHE A 169 0.60 17.65 -2.81
N LEU A 170 -0.26 18.64 -2.66
CA LEU A 170 -1.39 18.65 -1.74
C LEU A 170 -2.61 19.18 -2.52
N ARG A 171 -3.78 18.61 -2.30
CA ARG A 171 -5.04 19.14 -2.84
C ARG A 171 -5.42 20.42 -2.09
N SER A 172 -4.74 21.51 -2.39
CA SER A 172 -4.96 22.86 -1.85
C SER A 172 -4.65 23.89 -2.91
N PHE A 173 -4.90 25.17 -2.62
CA PHE A 173 -4.75 26.25 -3.59
C PHE A 173 -3.31 26.35 -4.14
N GLU A 174 -2.31 26.24 -3.29
CA GLU A 174 -0.88 26.33 -3.67
C GLU A 174 -0.19 24.96 -3.77
N GLY A 175 -0.91 23.89 -3.44
CA GLY A 175 -0.30 22.57 -3.28
C GLY A 175 -0.02 21.82 -4.59
N LEU A 176 -0.35 22.38 -5.76
CA LEU A 176 -0.08 21.78 -7.07
C LEU A 176 1.18 22.33 -7.77
N THR A 177 1.80 23.38 -7.25
CA THR A 177 2.99 24.01 -7.86
C THR A 177 4.16 23.03 -8.01
N GLY A 178 4.28 22.07 -7.10
CA GLY A 178 5.26 20.98 -7.22
C GLY A 178 5.03 20.09 -8.44
N ILE A 179 3.78 19.85 -8.82
CA ILE A 179 3.43 19.07 -10.02
C ILE A 179 3.72 19.87 -11.28
N GLU A 180 3.38 21.16 -11.33
CA GLU A 180 3.70 22.04 -12.44
C GLU A 180 5.22 22.10 -12.70
N TYR A 181 5.99 22.20 -11.61
CA TYR A 181 7.44 22.14 -11.71
C TYR A 181 7.93 20.79 -12.24
N LEU A 182 7.38 19.67 -11.75
CA LEU A 182 7.71 18.33 -12.23
C LEU A 182 7.39 18.17 -13.73
N GLN A 183 6.23 18.65 -14.17
CA GLN A 183 5.86 18.67 -15.59
C GLN A 183 6.88 19.42 -16.45
N SER A 184 7.35 20.59 -15.98
CA SER A 184 8.39 21.32 -16.69
C SER A 184 9.69 20.51 -16.80
N ARG A 185 10.07 19.77 -15.76
CA ARG A 185 11.27 18.92 -15.77
C ARG A 185 11.13 17.68 -16.65
N LEU A 186 9.94 17.11 -16.73
CA LEU A 186 9.63 15.99 -17.65
C LEU A 186 9.68 16.44 -19.13
N CYS A 187 9.30 17.70 -19.40
CA CYS A 187 9.37 18.31 -20.73
C CYS A 187 10.75 18.81 -21.12
N ASP A 188 11.57 19.20 -20.14
CA ASP A 188 12.91 19.68 -20.44
C ASP A 188 13.70 18.53 -21.08
N GLY A 189 13.89 18.64 -22.38
CA GLY A 189 14.47 17.61 -23.23
C GLY A 189 15.91 17.28 -22.90
N PHE A 190 16.14 16.70 -21.73
CA PHE A 190 17.37 16.02 -21.40
C PHE A 190 17.35 14.65 -22.07
N PRO A 191 17.93 14.47 -23.24
CA PRO A 191 17.81 13.24 -24.02
C PRO A 191 18.41 12.03 -23.31
N ASN A 192 19.19 12.25 -22.27
CA ASN A 192 19.87 11.21 -21.51
C ASN A 192 19.22 10.91 -20.15
N ARG A 193 18.02 11.43 -19.88
CA ARG A 193 17.34 11.22 -18.60
C ARG A 193 16.07 10.40 -18.77
N PHE A 194 16.00 9.29 -18.01
CA PHE A 194 14.82 8.44 -17.89
C PHE A 194 14.18 8.61 -16.51
N TRP A 195 12.87 8.77 -16.47
CA TRP A 195 12.13 8.99 -15.23
C TRP A 195 11.34 7.75 -14.79
N ILE A 196 11.44 7.40 -13.53
CA ILE A 196 10.58 6.39 -12.91
C ILE A 196 9.80 7.04 -11.78
N VAL A 197 8.46 7.00 -11.85
CA VAL A 197 7.57 7.69 -10.92
C VAL A 197 6.65 6.69 -10.24
N GLY A 198 6.74 6.55 -8.92
CA GLY A 198 5.77 5.79 -8.12
C GLY A 198 4.58 6.66 -7.73
N ALA A 199 3.37 6.14 -7.88
CA ALA A 199 2.15 6.86 -7.49
C ALA A 199 1.07 5.92 -6.94
N GLY A 200 0.19 6.45 -6.08
CA GLY A 200 -1.08 5.82 -5.76
C GLY A 200 -2.10 6.10 -6.86
N GLN A 201 -2.88 5.09 -7.26
CA GLN A 201 -3.82 5.17 -8.38
C GLN A 201 -4.81 6.34 -8.24
N VAL A 202 -5.45 6.51 -7.07
CA VAL A 202 -6.43 7.60 -6.84
C VAL A 202 -5.78 8.99 -6.96
N GLY A 203 -4.56 9.15 -6.45
CA GLY A 203 -3.80 10.40 -6.57
C GLY A 203 -3.38 10.69 -8.01
N TRP A 204 -3.00 9.67 -8.77
CA TRP A 204 -2.69 9.77 -10.19
C TRP A 204 -3.89 10.21 -11.01
N GLU A 205 -5.06 9.57 -10.85
CA GLU A 205 -6.29 9.93 -11.57
C GLU A 205 -6.74 11.37 -11.26
N TYR A 206 -6.64 11.79 -9.99
CA TYR A 206 -6.89 13.17 -9.63
C TYR A 206 -5.95 14.14 -10.36
N LEU A 207 -4.64 13.91 -10.29
CA LEU A 207 -3.66 14.78 -10.93
C LEU A 207 -3.84 14.81 -12.44
N ASN A 208 -4.14 13.67 -13.05
CA ASN A 208 -4.42 13.59 -14.48
C ASN A 208 -5.64 14.44 -14.87
N SER A 209 -6.70 14.41 -14.05
CA SER A 209 -7.92 15.20 -14.27
C SER A 209 -7.68 16.71 -14.15
N VAL A 210 -6.81 17.16 -13.23
CA VAL A 210 -6.61 18.60 -12.96
C VAL A 210 -5.38 19.20 -13.64
N THR A 211 -4.36 18.40 -13.95
CA THR A 211 -3.08 18.86 -14.51
C THR A 211 -2.70 18.19 -15.83
N GLN A 212 -3.48 17.21 -16.30
CA GLN A 212 -3.18 16.41 -17.50
C GLN A 212 -1.78 15.76 -17.45
N LEU A 213 -1.39 15.24 -16.30
CA LEU A 213 -0.04 14.72 -16.06
C LEU A 213 0.32 13.55 -16.99
N GLU A 214 -0.65 12.75 -17.44
CA GLU A 214 -0.49 11.66 -18.40
C GLU A 214 0.08 12.13 -19.76
N ALA A 215 -0.14 13.39 -20.14
CA ALA A 215 0.45 13.95 -21.34
C ALA A 215 2.00 14.01 -21.29
N TYR A 216 2.56 14.02 -20.09
CA TYR A 216 4.00 14.10 -19.82
C TYR A 216 4.62 12.74 -19.50
N CYS A 217 3.82 11.76 -19.11
CA CYS A 217 4.24 10.42 -18.71
C CYS A 217 3.37 9.37 -19.42
N LYS A 218 3.81 8.92 -20.59
CA LYS A 218 2.98 8.09 -21.49
C LYS A 218 2.93 6.62 -21.12
N ASP A 219 4.00 6.07 -20.54
CA ASP A 219 4.03 4.68 -20.11
C ASP A 219 3.61 4.57 -18.65
N VAL A 220 2.55 3.82 -18.41
CA VAL A 220 1.96 3.60 -17.10
C VAL A 220 1.80 2.11 -16.89
N LEU A 221 2.30 1.61 -15.76
CA LEU A 221 2.07 0.26 -15.28
C LEU A 221 1.24 0.33 -13.99
N THR A 222 0.04 -0.20 -14.00
CA THR A 222 -0.70 -0.50 -12.78
C THR A 222 -0.27 -1.85 -12.25
N LEU A 223 0.13 -1.93 -10.97
CA LEU A 223 0.50 -3.20 -10.35
C LEU A 223 -0.70 -4.16 -10.37
N PRO A 224 -0.48 -5.43 -10.76
CA PRO A 224 -1.56 -6.39 -10.90
C PRO A 224 -2.18 -6.75 -9.54
N GLU A 225 -3.45 -7.11 -9.57
CA GLU A 225 -4.11 -7.76 -8.44
C GLU A 225 -3.56 -9.16 -8.26
N LEU A 226 -3.36 -9.58 -7.01
CA LEU A 226 -2.83 -10.90 -6.68
C LEU A 226 -3.89 -11.98 -6.81
N THR A 227 -3.57 -13.01 -7.57
CA THR A 227 -4.43 -14.21 -7.68
C THR A 227 -4.37 -15.06 -6.41
N THR A 228 -5.31 -15.98 -6.29
CA THR A 228 -5.37 -16.99 -5.23
C THR A 228 -4.04 -17.75 -5.07
N GLU A 229 -3.47 -18.23 -6.17
CA GLU A 229 -2.22 -19.00 -6.18
C GLU A 229 -1.03 -18.15 -5.77
N GLN A 230 -0.99 -16.89 -6.19
CA GLN A 230 0.07 -15.95 -5.85
C GLN A 230 0.04 -15.60 -4.36
N LEU A 231 -1.14 -15.36 -3.80
CA LEU A 231 -1.31 -15.15 -2.36
C LEU A 231 -0.90 -16.38 -1.57
N ARG A 232 -1.34 -17.56 -1.99
CA ARG A 232 -0.97 -18.83 -1.34
C ARG A 232 0.54 -19.01 -1.30
N SER A 233 1.20 -18.93 -2.46
CA SER A 233 2.66 -19.08 -2.56
C SER A 233 3.42 -18.04 -1.72
N TRP A 234 2.90 -16.81 -1.63
CA TRP A 234 3.53 -15.75 -0.87
C TRP A 234 3.44 -15.95 0.65
N PHE A 235 2.33 -16.52 1.16
CA PHE A 235 2.13 -16.82 2.58
C PHE A 235 2.64 -18.20 3.01
N GLU A 236 2.90 -19.13 2.07
CA GLU A 236 3.31 -20.51 2.35
C GLU A 236 4.46 -20.63 3.38
N PRO A 237 5.56 -19.82 3.32
CA PRO A 237 6.62 -19.91 4.31
C PRO A 237 6.19 -19.61 5.75
N ILE A 238 5.18 -18.75 5.93
CA ILE A 238 4.63 -18.41 7.26
C ILE A 238 3.72 -19.53 7.74
N ILE A 239 2.92 -20.09 6.84
CA ILE A 239 1.99 -21.18 7.14
C ILE A 239 2.75 -22.40 7.59
N ASP A 240 3.80 -22.79 6.88
CA ASP A 240 4.63 -23.95 7.17
C ASP A 240 5.38 -23.78 8.49
N GLU A 241 5.98 -22.62 8.75
CA GLU A 241 6.75 -22.37 9.96
C GLU A 241 5.89 -22.37 11.22
N LEU A 242 4.67 -21.82 11.13
CA LEU A 242 3.74 -21.73 12.26
C LEU A 242 2.77 -22.92 12.33
N ASN A 243 2.85 -23.86 11.39
CA ASN A 243 1.93 -25.00 11.25
C ASN A 243 0.46 -24.54 11.29
N ILE A 244 0.11 -23.55 10.46
CA ILE A 244 -1.25 -23.00 10.40
C ILE A 244 -2.13 -23.99 9.65
N THR A 245 -3.25 -24.37 10.25
CA THR A 245 -4.26 -25.27 9.66
C THR A 245 -5.50 -24.50 9.22
N PHE A 246 -6.25 -25.05 8.26
CA PHE A 246 -7.42 -24.41 7.62
C PHE A 246 -8.73 -25.12 8.00
N ASN A 247 -8.77 -25.77 9.16
CA ASN A 247 -9.91 -26.53 9.64
C ASN A 247 -10.91 -25.60 10.36
N ASP A 248 -11.61 -24.74 9.63
CA ASP A 248 -12.67 -23.91 10.22
C ASP A 248 -13.94 -24.75 10.40
N PRO A 249 -14.46 -24.91 11.62
CA PRO A 249 -15.70 -25.67 11.88
C PRO A 249 -16.93 -25.12 11.16
N GLU A 250 -16.92 -23.85 10.77
CA GLU A 250 -18.02 -23.24 10.00
C GLU A 250 -18.02 -23.71 8.53
N ILE A 251 -16.85 -24.05 7.98
CA ILE A 251 -16.68 -24.59 6.62
C ILE A 251 -17.03 -26.08 6.59
N ASP A 252 -16.59 -26.86 7.60
CA ASP A 252 -16.84 -28.32 7.67
C ASP A 252 -18.33 -28.69 7.64
N ARG A 253 -19.21 -27.78 8.07
CA ARG A 253 -20.66 -28.00 8.08
C ARG A 253 -21.29 -27.89 6.70
N GLN A 254 -20.61 -27.30 5.73
CA GLN A 254 -21.24 -27.01 4.46
C GLN A 254 -20.76 -27.86 3.26
N ILE A 255 -19.51 -28.25 3.10
CA ILE A 255 -19.09 -28.87 1.82
C ILE A 255 -17.81 -29.75 1.84
N LEU A 256 -16.80 -29.62 2.73
CA LEU A 256 -15.46 -30.11 2.44
C LEU A 256 -14.91 -31.09 3.50
N GLN A 257 -14.52 -32.27 3.07
CA GLN A 257 -13.93 -33.33 3.89
C GLN A 257 -12.38 -33.38 3.85
N ASN A 258 -11.71 -32.36 3.30
CA ASN A 258 -10.28 -32.44 3.02
C ASN A 258 -9.57 -31.09 3.28
N ASP A 259 -8.48 -31.09 4.06
CA ASP A 259 -7.70 -29.90 4.42
C ASP A 259 -7.17 -29.11 3.20
N LYS A 260 -6.85 -29.77 2.10
CA LYS A 260 -6.45 -29.12 0.85
C LYS A 260 -7.57 -28.30 0.21
N ASP A 261 -8.80 -28.74 0.35
CA ASP A 261 -9.96 -28.05 -0.20
C ASP A 261 -10.25 -26.81 0.67
N ASN A 262 -10.11 -26.92 1.99
CA ASN A 262 -10.26 -25.82 2.93
C ASN A 262 -9.22 -24.70 2.71
N GLN A 263 -7.96 -25.07 2.49
CA GLN A 263 -6.91 -24.11 2.18
C GLN A 263 -7.17 -23.38 0.85
N THR A 264 -7.61 -24.08 -0.18
CA THR A 264 -7.93 -23.47 -1.47
C THR A 264 -9.09 -22.48 -1.32
N HIS A 265 -10.17 -22.87 -0.65
CA HIS A 265 -11.30 -22.00 -0.37
C HIS A 265 -10.92 -20.77 0.48
N TYR A 266 -10.04 -20.97 1.46
CA TYR A 266 -9.50 -19.86 2.26
C TYR A 266 -8.79 -18.80 1.38
N PHE A 267 -7.89 -19.23 0.49
CA PHE A 267 -7.16 -18.32 -0.38
C PHE A 267 -8.01 -17.71 -1.50
N GLU A 268 -9.00 -18.41 -2.00
CA GLU A 268 -10.02 -17.85 -2.89
C GLU A 268 -10.75 -16.70 -2.19
N THR A 269 -11.23 -16.95 -0.97
CA THR A 269 -11.91 -15.92 -0.18
C THR A 269 -10.96 -14.76 0.17
N LEU A 270 -9.69 -15.05 0.52
CA LEU A 270 -8.70 -14.01 0.82
C LEU A 270 -8.43 -13.12 -0.41
N SER A 271 -8.34 -13.71 -1.61
CA SER A 271 -8.20 -12.98 -2.87
C SER A 271 -9.41 -12.08 -3.11
N ASP A 272 -10.61 -12.63 -2.96
CA ASP A 272 -11.87 -11.91 -3.18
C ASP A 272 -12.04 -10.73 -2.21
N VAL A 273 -11.91 -10.97 -0.90
CA VAL A 273 -12.11 -9.89 0.10
C VAL A 273 -11.02 -8.82 0.04
N SER A 274 -9.81 -9.17 -0.38
CA SER A 274 -8.71 -8.21 -0.54
C SER A 274 -8.71 -7.50 -1.89
N ASN A 275 -9.54 -7.94 -2.85
CA ASN A 275 -9.46 -7.55 -4.26
C ASN A 275 -8.01 -7.66 -4.79
N GLY A 276 -7.30 -8.71 -4.40
CA GLY A 276 -5.90 -8.92 -4.77
C GLY A 276 -4.91 -7.87 -4.25
N VAL A 277 -5.33 -6.93 -3.39
CA VAL A 277 -4.45 -5.90 -2.84
C VAL A 277 -3.59 -6.47 -1.70
N SER A 278 -2.28 -6.55 -1.92
CA SER A 278 -1.31 -7.20 -1.03
C SER A 278 -1.40 -6.77 0.44
N THR A 279 -1.52 -5.46 0.71
CA THR A 279 -1.63 -4.92 2.09
C THR A 279 -2.95 -5.25 2.76
N VAL A 280 -4.04 -5.33 2.00
CA VAL A 280 -5.35 -5.77 2.50
C VAL A 280 -5.30 -7.26 2.81
N ALA A 281 -4.75 -8.08 1.91
CA ALA A 281 -4.57 -9.52 2.10
C ALA A 281 -3.75 -9.82 3.37
N ILE A 282 -2.63 -9.11 3.60
CA ILE A 282 -1.85 -9.21 4.84
C ILE A 282 -2.71 -8.93 6.09
N GLN A 283 -3.51 -7.88 6.06
CA GLN A 283 -4.35 -7.51 7.21
C GLN A 283 -5.49 -8.51 7.45
N ALA A 284 -6.12 -8.98 6.38
CA ALA A 284 -7.17 -10.00 6.44
C ALA A 284 -6.59 -11.34 6.95
N PHE A 285 -5.42 -11.76 6.42
CA PHE A 285 -4.71 -12.93 6.91
C PHE A 285 -4.42 -12.83 8.42
N LEU A 286 -3.82 -11.74 8.87
CA LEU A 286 -3.50 -11.54 10.30
C LEU A 286 -4.74 -11.60 11.20
N LYS A 287 -5.87 -11.07 10.74
CA LYS A 287 -7.13 -11.09 11.51
C LYS A 287 -7.80 -12.45 11.53
N SER A 288 -7.57 -13.26 10.51
CA SER A 288 -8.17 -14.59 10.41
C SER A 288 -7.48 -15.65 11.25
N ILE A 289 -6.23 -15.40 11.70
CA ILE A 289 -5.46 -16.39 12.48
C ILE A 289 -5.86 -16.37 13.95
N HIS A 290 -6.27 -17.54 14.45
CA HIS A 290 -6.73 -17.79 15.81
C HIS A 290 -5.95 -18.93 16.46
N TYR A 291 -6.12 -19.11 17.74
CA TYR A 291 -5.56 -20.22 18.51
C TYR A 291 -6.70 -21.07 19.05
N GLU A 292 -6.63 -22.37 18.81
CA GLU A 292 -7.52 -23.37 19.38
C GLU A 292 -6.83 -23.97 20.60
N GLU A 293 -7.47 -23.86 21.78
CA GLU A 293 -6.97 -24.52 22.97
C GLU A 293 -7.20 -26.04 22.89
N ALA A 294 -6.25 -26.80 23.47
CA ALA A 294 -6.41 -28.24 23.61
C ALA A 294 -7.71 -28.58 24.34
N ASN A 295 -8.54 -29.41 23.72
CA ASN A 295 -9.76 -29.88 24.35
C ASN A 295 -9.69 -31.38 24.61
N PRO A 296 -9.53 -31.79 25.86
CA PRO A 296 -9.43 -33.20 26.23
C PRO A 296 -10.68 -34.02 25.91
N GLU A 297 -11.86 -33.37 25.82
CA GLU A 297 -13.13 -34.04 25.46
C GLU A 297 -13.22 -34.37 23.96
N LEU A 298 -12.46 -33.65 23.12
CA LEU A 298 -12.37 -33.87 21.67
C LEU A 298 -11.10 -34.62 21.26
N GLU A 299 -10.23 -35.03 22.22
CA GLU A 299 -8.89 -35.58 21.94
C GLU A 299 -8.06 -34.65 20.99
N ALA A 300 -8.31 -33.35 21.04
CA ALA A 300 -7.68 -32.36 20.16
C ALA A 300 -6.53 -31.66 20.87
N ASP A 301 -5.37 -31.61 20.21
CA ASP A 301 -4.23 -30.80 20.59
C ASP A 301 -4.46 -29.34 20.26
N SER A 302 -3.72 -28.45 20.94
CA SER A 302 -3.76 -27.02 20.61
C SER A 302 -3.24 -26.77 19.17
N ALA A 303 -3.91 -25.91 18.42
CA ALA A 303 -3.59 -25.63 17.02
C ALA A 303 -3.69 -24.13 16.69
N ILE A 304 -2.94 -23.70 15.67
CA ILE A 304 -3.11 -22.38 15.04
C ILE A 304 -4.01 -22.57 13.82
N ILE A 305 -5.16 -21.91 13.84
CA ILE A 305 -6.19 -22.09 12.82
C ILE A 305 -6.42 -20.78 12.06
N ALA A 306 -6.49 -20.88 10.75
CA ALA A 306 -6.96 -19.81 9.89
C ALA A 306 -8.47 -19.95 9.65
N LYS A 307 -9.24 -18.95 10.11
CA LYS A 307 -10.67 -18.83 9.80
C LYS A 307 -10.86 -18.16 8.45
N VAL A 308 -12.04 -18.36 7.84
CA VAL A 308 -12.40 -17.66 6.61
C VAL A 308 -12.22 -16.15 6.78
N PRO A 309 -11.43 -15.48 5.91
CA PRO A 309 -11.19 -14.05 6.01
C PRO A 309 -12.48 -13.25 5.82
N GLN A 310 -12.68 -12.25 6.68
CA GLN A 310 -13.81 -11.34 6.59
C GLN A 310 -13.34 -9.89 6.73
N LEU A 311 -13.94 -8.99 5.95
CA LEU A 311 -13.74 -7.56 6.13
C LEU A 311 -14.66 -7.04 7.22
N PRO A 312 -14.17 -6.11 8.07
CA PRO A 312 -15.04 -5.43 9.02
C PRO A 312 -16.01 -4.51 8.29
N ASP A 313 -17.24 -4.46 8.77
CA ASP A 313 -18.24 -3.52 8.29
C ASP A 313 -17.81 -2.08 8.51
N LEU A 314 -18.28 -1.18 7.66
CA LEU A 314 -18.18 0.26 7.90
C LEU A 314 -19.38 0.71 8.74
N PRO A 315 -19.16 1.64 9.69
CA PRO A 315 -20.27 2.32 10.35
C PRO A 315 -20.94 3.29 9.37
N ASP A 316 -22.05 3.89 9.79
CA ASP A 316 -22.66 4.99 9.06
C ASP A 316 -21.69 6.17 9.00
N LEU A 317 -21.30 6.56 7.78
CA LEU A 317 -20.37 7.65 7.51
C LEU A 317 -21.13 8.91 7.08
N GLU A 318 -20.76 10.05 7.67
CA GLU A 318 -21.26 11.35 7.23
C GLU A 318 -20.47 11.83 6.00
N SER A 319 -21.03 12.77 5.23
CA SER A 319 -20.36 13.34 4.06
C SER A 319 -18.97 13.88 4.37
N ALA A 320 -18.77 14.52 5.51
CA ALA A 320 -17.47 15.04 5.94
C ALA A 320 -16.45 13.91 6.19
N ASP A 321 -16.89 12.74 6.68
CA ASP A 321 -16.03 11.57 6.86
C ASP A 321 -15.58 11.02 5.51
N LEU A 322 -16.47 10.99 4.51
CA LEU A 322 -16.15 10.57 3.15
C LEU A 322 -15.09 11.49 2.51
N TYR A 323 -15.17 12.81 2.70
CA TYR A 323 -14.14 13.74 2.21
C TYR A 323 -12.78 13.52 2.89
N ILE A 324 -12.76 13.22 4.19
CA ILE A 324 -11.55 12.83 4.91
C ILE A 324 -10.94 11.55 4.32
N LEU A 325 -11.74 10.52 4.15
CA LEU A 325 -11.30 9.23 3.61
C LEU A 325 -10.81 9.37 2.16
N TYR A 326 -11.52 10.14 1.34
CA TYR A 326 -11.09 10.44 -0.02
C TYR A 326 -9.75 11.18 -0.06
N SER A 327 -9.57 12.22 0.78
CA SER A 327 -8.29 12.94 0.86
C SER A 327 -7.15 12.02 1.30
N LEU A 328 -7.40 11.05 2.18
CA LEU A 328 -6.42 10.05 2.58
C LEU A 328 -6.09 9.06 1.45
N LEU A 329 -7.06 8.68 0.61
CA LEU A 329 -6.79 7.86 -0.57
C LEU A 329 -5.99 8.62 -1.64
N LEU A 330 -6.32 9.91 -1.87
CA LEU A 330 -5.57 10.76 -2.80
C LEU A 330 -4.09 10.83 -2.46
N HIS A 331 -3.79 10.96 -1.19
CA HIS A 331 -2.45 11.28 -0.73
C HIS A 331 -1.70 10.09 -0.10
N GLY A 332 -2.38 8.96 0.13
CA GLY A 332 -1.85 7.79 0.83
C GLY A 332 -1.69 8.03 2.34
N ASP A 333 -1.17 9.19 2.72
CA ASP A 333 -1.02 9.63 4.11
C ASP A 333 -1.05 11.15 4.24
N LEU A 334 -1.55 11.67 5.38
CA LEU A 334 -1.59 13.10 5.68
C LEU A 334 -1.32 13.36 7.17
N THR A 335 -0.80 14.54 7.49
CA THR A 335 -0.89 15.10 8.84
C THR A 335 -2.25 15.75 9.05
N ILE A 336 -2.67 15.96 10.30
CA ILE A 336 -3.93 16.69 10.58
C ILE A 336 -3.91 18.08 9.93
N SER A 337 -2.77 18.79 9.95
CA SER A 337 -2.66 20.12 9.34
C SER A 337 -2.84 20.07 7.82
N ALA A 338 -2.15 19.12 7.14
CA ALA A 338 -2.27 18.97 5.71
C ALA A 338 -3.68 18.48 5.29
N LEU A 339 -4.31 17.64 6.11
CA LEU A 339 -5.70 17.22 5.86
C LEU A 339 -6.67 18.39 5.98
N ALA A 340 -6.56 19.22 7.03
CA ALA A 340 -7.38 20.41 7.23
C ALA A 340 -7.21 21.40 6.05
N GLU A 341 -5.97 21.62 5.61
CA GLU A 341 -5.66 22.44 4.45
C GLU A 341 -6.26 21.87 3.16
N SER A 342 -6.16 20.55 2.96
CA SER A 342 -6.73 19.87 1.79
C SER A 342 -8.26 19.94 1.75
N LEU A 343 -8.93 19.98 2.90
CA LEU A 343 -10.38 20.08 3.00
C LEU A 343 -10.86 21.53 2.98
N GLY A 344 -10.02 22.49 3.39
CA GLY A 344 -10.39 23.87 3.63
C GLY A 344 -11.18 24.06 4.94
N ASP A 345 -11.03 23.13 5.89
CA ASP A 345 -11.77 23.07 7.14
C ASP A 345 -10.92 23.47 8.35
N ASP A 346 -11.59 23.79 9.46
CA ASP A 346 -10.89 24.07 10.72
C ASP A 346 -10.18 22.82 11.24
N ARG A 347 -8.94 23.02 11.69
CA ARG A 347 -8.09 21.93 12.18
C ARG A 347 -8.68 21.17 13.36
N ALA A 348 -9.38 21.85 14.28
CA ALA A 348 -9.95 21.21 15.46
C ALA A 348 -11.15 20.33 15.08
N GLU A 349 -11.95 20.76 14.12
CA GLU A 349 -13.07 19.98 13.59
C GLU A 349 -12.55 18.71 12.88
N VAL A 350 -11.59 18.85 11.96
CA VAL A 350 -10.95 17.71 11.29
C VAL A 350 -10.32 16.75 12.30
N GLN A 351 -9.65 17.27 13.35
CA GLN A 351 -9.07 16.43 14.39
C GLN A 351 -10.10 15.63 15.15
N ALA A 352 -11.26 16.22 15.48
CA ALA A 352 -12.35 15.53 16.17
C ALA A 352 -12.92 14.38 15.33
N ARG A 353 -13.17 14.61 14.04
CA ARG A 353 -13.66 13.58 13.09
C ARG A 353 -12.63 12.46 12.90
N VAL A 354 -11.36 12.79 12.68
CA VAL A 354 -10.28 11.81 12.59
C VAL A 354 -10.18 10.94 13.85
N GLN A 355 -10.40 11.52 15.04
CA GLN A 355 -10.46 10.72 16.26
C GLN A 355 -11.63 9.75 16.26
N GLY A 356 -12.81 10.16 15.82
CA GLY A 356 -13.98 9.30 15.64
C GLY A 356 -13.68 8.11 14.73
N LEU A 357 -13.21 8.37 13.51
CA LEU A 357 -12.83 7.34 12.53
C LEU A 357 -11.71 6.41 13.05
N ARG A 358 -10.78 6.96 13.85
CA ARG A 358 -9.73 6.17 14.48
C ARG A 358 -10.26 5.26 15.59
N HIS A 359 -11.22 5.70 16.39
CA HIS A 359 -11.89 4.86 17.37
C HIS A 359 -12.65 3.70 16.74
N GLN A 360 -13.21 3.93 15.57
CA GLN A 360 -13.87 2.91 14.74
C GLN A 360 -12.87 1.98 14.01
N GLY A 361 -11.57 2.28 14.07
CA GLY A 361 -10.51 1.48 13.44
C GLY A 361 -10.33 1.70 11.95
N ILE A 362 -11.09 2.61 11.31
CA ILE A 362 -11.03 2.88 9.87
C ILE A 362 -9.74 3.60 9.50
N ILE A 363 -9.28 4.49 10.37
CA ILE A 363 -8.04 5.26 10.22
C ILE A 363 -7.03 4.80 11.26
N GLU A 364 -5.78 4.66 10.87
CA GLU A 364 -4.66 4.53 11.78
C GLU A 364 -3.80 5.80 11.80
N GLN A 365 -3.28 6.12 12.96
CA GLN A 365 -2.35 7.23 13.15
C GLN A 365 -1.01 6.72 13.65
N ARG A 366 0.05 7.13 12.98
CA ARG A 366 1.43 6.82 13.36
C ARG A 366 2.20 8.13 13.50
N LYS A 367 2.62 8.43 14.73
CA LYS A 367 3.21 9.73 15.05
C LYS A 367 2.23 10.86 14.68
N LYS A 368 2.61 11.71 13.71
CA LYS A 368 1.79 12.82 13.21
C LYS A 368 0.97 12.46 11.97
N VAL A 369 1.22 11.31 11.37
CA VAL A 369 0.66 10.91 10.06
C VAL A 369 -0.53 9.98 10.27
N ILE A 370 -1.60 10.25 9.56
CA ILE A 370 -2.84 9.48 9.49
C ILE A 370 -2.98 8.86 8.10
N LYS A 371 -3.54 7.67 8.06
CA LYS A 371 -3.85 6.95 6.82
C LYS A 371 -5.00 5.98 7.03
N ILE A 372 -5.59 5.49 5.97
CA ILE A 372 -6.62 4.45 6.04
C ILE A 372 -5.98 3.15 6.53
N ASN A 373 -6.70 2.45 7.40
CA ASN A 373 -6.35 1.09 7.77
C ASN A 373 -6.65 0.15 6.58
N PRO A 374 -5.66 -0.57 6.03
CA PRO A 374 -5.84 -1.32 4.80
C PRO A 374 -7.01 -2.30 4.79
N ILE A 375 -7.36 -2.89 5.94
CA ILE A 375 -8.47 -3.84 6.03
C ILE A 375 -9.83 -3.22 5.66
N HIS A 376 -10.00 -1.91 5.82
CA HIS A 376 -11.22 -1.19 5.46
C HIS A 376 -11.21 -0.66 4.02
N TYR A 377 -10.07 -0.72 3.33
CA TYR A 377 -9.92 -0.12 2.00
C TYR A 377 -10.97 -0.61 0.98
N PRO A 378 -11.27 -1.92 0.83
CA PRO A 378 -12.26 -2.36 -0.15
C PRO A 378 -13.66 -1.77 0.12
N ASN A 379 -14.07 -1.74 1.39
CA ASN A 379 -15.36 -1.18 1.79
C ASN A 379 -15.39 0.35 1.66
N VAL A 380 -14.29 1.05 2.00
CA VAL A 380 -14.15 2.51 1.83
C VAL A 380 -14.19 2.86 0.34
N LYS A 381 -13.47 2.12 -0.52
CA LYS A 381 -13.47 2.30 -1.98
C LYS A 381 -14.90 2.22 -2.53
N ARG A 382 -15.62 1.15 -2.16
CA ARG A 382 -17.02 0.94 -2.58
C ARG A 382 -17.95 2.06 -2.09
N GLU A 383 -17.81 2.49 -0.84
CA GLU A 383 -18.64 3.54 -0.26
C GLU A 383 -18.40 4.90 -0.95
N LEU A 384 -17.14 5.24 -1.22
CA LEU A 384 -16.80 6.45 -1.96
C LEU A 384 -17.30 6.40 -3.41
N ALA A 385 -17.20 5.26 -4.10
CA ALA A 385 -17.73 5.09 -5.44
C ALA A 385 -19.26 5.27 -5.46
N ASN A 386 -19.98 4.69 -4.49
CA ASN A 386 -21.43 4.86 -4.34
C ASN A 386 -21.84 6.33 -4.13
N ASN A 387 -20.94 7.14 -3.57
CA ASN A 387 -21.14 8.58 -3.35
C ASN A 387 -20.50 9.46 -4.46
N ASN A 388 -20.21 8.89 -5.63
CA ASN A 388 -19.69 9.58 -6.83
C ASN A 388 -18.31 10.24 -6.64
N PHE A 389 -17.48 9.76 -5.75
CA PHE A 389 -16.08 10.15 -5.74
C PHE A 389 -15.32 9.45 -6.88
N VAL A 390 -14.41 10.18 -7.53
CA VAL A 390 -13.57 9.61 -8.60
C VAL A 390 -12.44 8.81 -7.94
N ILE A 391 -12.48 7.48 -8.10
CA ILE A 391 -11.50 6.58 -7.48
C ILE A 391 -10.72 5.82 -8.56
N ASP A 392 -11.40 5.34 -9.60
CA ASP A 392 -10.81 4.66 -10.76
C ASP A 392 -11.45 5.20 -12.04
N LYS A 393 -10.73 5.08 -13.16
CA LYS A 393 -11.38 5.09 -14.49
C LYS A 393 -11.87 3.66 -14.74
N ASP A 394 -13.19 3.49 -14.88
CA ASP A 394 -13.79 2.28 -15.43
C ASP A 394 -13.33 2.05 -16.88
#